data_a855bb56e488f7783b302455cbab1f83
#
_entry.id   a855bb56e488f7783b302455cbab1f83
#
_cell.length_a   1.000
_cell.length_b   1.000
_cell.length_c   1.000
_cell.angle_alpha   90.00
_cell.angle_beta   90.00
_cell.angle_gamma   90.00
#
_symmetry.space_group_name_H-M   'P 1'
#
loop_
_entity.id
_entity.type
_entity.pdbx_description
1 polymer ?
#
loop_
_entity_poly.entity_id
_entity_poly.type
_entity_poly.pdbx_seq_one_letter_code
_entity_poly.pdbx_strand_id
1 'polypeptide(L)'
;DDPRILAQARRIAGGERRAGVVAELLVRWVYDNLEKKITVSVPSAAQVLEEKSGDCNEHTVLYVALARALGLPARTAAGVVYLRGQFYYHAWPEVWLGQWVAVDPTFGQFPADAAHLRFVIGGLARQVELIRLIGRLQLTVVP
;
A
#
# COMPACT_ATOMS: atom_id res chain seq x y z
N ASP A 1 -2.77 18.23 -3.33
CA ASP A 1 -4.04 17.81 -2.69
C ASP A 1 -5.16 17.82 -3.73
N ASP A 2 -5.42 16.65 -4.33
CA ASP A 2 -6.47 16.50 -5.34
C ASP A 2 -7.84 16.41 -4.65
N PRO A 3 -8.80 17.29 -4.99
CA PRO A 3 -10.12 17.31 -4.34
C PRO A 3 -10.91 16.00 -4.54
N ARG A 4 -10.66 15.26 -5.62
CA ARG A 4 -11.29 13.95 -5.89
C ARG A 4 -10.86 12.91 -4.86
N ILE A 5 -9.57 12.89 -4.50
CA ILE A 5 -9.03 12.02 -3.45
C ILE A 5 -9.67 12.35 -2.11
N LEU A 6 -9.74 13.62 -1.73
CA LEU A 6 -10.36 14.03 -0.47
C LEU A 6 -11.85 13.67 -0.42
N ALA A 7 -12.58 13.91 -1.50
CA ALA A 7 -14.00 13.58 -1.58
C ALA A 7 -14.23 12.06 -1.45
N GLN A 8 -13.41 11.25 -2.10
CA GLN A 8 -13.50 9.80 -2.00
C GLN A 8 -13.12 9.30 -0.60
N ALA A 9 -12.04 9.82 -0.01
CA ALA A 9 -11.62 9.47 1.33
C ALA A 9 -12.70 9.74 2.38
N ARG A 10 -13.36 10.91 2.30
CA ARG A 10 -14.48 11.26 3.17
C ARG A 10 -15.69 10.33 2.99
N ARG A 11 -15.99 9.92 1.76
CA ARG A 11 -17.05 8.94 1.48
C ARG A 11 -16.76 7.60 2.14
N ILE A 12 -15.51 7.11 2.04
CA ILE A 12 -15.11 5.84 2.64
C ILE A 12 -15.18 5.92 4.16
N ALA A 13 -14.69 7.00 4.76
CA ALA A 13 -14.71 7.18 6.20
C ALA A 13 -16.15 7.29 6.78
N GLY A 14 -17.12 7.83 6.02
CA GLY A 14 -18.52 7.88 6.40
C GLY A 14 -18.80 8.58 7.75
N GLY A 15 -17.92 9.49 8.19
CA GLY A 15 -18.02 10.14 9.50
C GLY A 15 -17.30 9.41 10.65
N GLU A 16 -16.70 8.25 10.41
CA GLU A 16 -15.86 7.56 11.40
C GLU A 16 -14.63 8.42 11.75
N ARG A 17 -14.27 8.49 13.04
CA ARG A 17 -13.15 9.28 13.56
C ARG A 17 -12.03 8.46 14.19
N ARG A 18 -12.28 7.19 14.48
CA ARG A 18 -11.27 6.29 15.07
C ARG A 18 -10.26 5.92 13.99
N ALA A 19 -9.04 6.38 14.15
CA ALA A 19 -7.97 6.23 13.15
C ALA A 19 -7.79 4.79 12.65
N GLY A 20 -7.78 3.82 13.56
CA GLY A 20 -7.64 2.40 13.21
C GLY A 20 -8.79 1.88 12.34
N VAL A 21 -10.02 2.28 12.65
CA VAL A 21 -11.20 1.88 11.86
C VAL A 21 -11.17 2.53 10.48
N VAL A 22 -10.82 3.82 10.40
CA VAL A 22 -10.66 4.52 9.12
C VAL A 22 -9.58 3.85 8.27
N ALA A 23 -8.43 3.53 8.87
CA ALA A 23 -7.35 2.84 8.16
C ALA A 23 -7.79 1.49 7.58
N GLU A 24 -8.55 0.71 8.32
CA GLU A 24 -9.12 -0.57 7.84
C GLU A 24 -10.15 -0.37 6.73
N LEU A 25 -11.05 0.59 6.86
CA LEU A 25 -12.03 0.92 5.82
C LEU A 25 -11.35 1.29 4.49
N LEU A 26 -10.25 2.04 4.56
CA LEU A 26 -9.45 2.38 3.38
C LEU A 26 -8.81 1.15 2.73
N VAL A 27 -8.26 0.21 3.52
CA VAL A 27 -7.71 -1.05 3.00
C VAL A 27 -8.79 -1.83 2.26
N ARG A 28 -9.94 -2.02 2.88
CA ARG A 28 -11.05 -2.77 2.30
C ARG A 28 -11.55 -2.13 1.01
N TRP A 29 -11.75 -0.81 1.04
CA TRP A 29 -12.23 -0.11 -0.13
C TRP A 29 -11.26 -0.21 -1.32
N VAL A 30 -9.97 -0.01 -1.11
CA VAL A 30 -8.95 -0.14 -2.17
C VAL A 30 -8.90 -1.57 -2.69
N TYR A 31 -8.91 -2.56 -1.81
CA TYR A 31 -8.92 -3.97 -2.17
C TYR A 31 -10.14 -4.35 -3.04
N ASP A 32 -11.32 -3.87 -2.67
CA ASP A 32 -12.58 -4.24 -3.33
C ASP A 32 -12.81 -3.47 -4.63
N ASN A 33 -12.22 -2.29 -4.80
CA ASN A 33 -12.51 -1.40 -5.92
C ASN A 33 -11.38 -1.30 -6.96
N LEU A 34 -10.17 -1.78 -6.68
CA LEU A 34 -9.11 -1.83 -7.67
C LEU A 34 -8.95 -3.23 -8.25
N GLU A 35 -9.03 -3.31 -9.58
CA GLU A 35 -8.67 -4.54 -10.30
C GLU A 35 -7.15 -4.75 -10.24
N LYS A 36 -6.73 -5.96 -9.91
CA LYS A 36 -5.31 -6.32 -9.88
C LYS A 36 -4.80 -6.55 -11.31
N LYS A 37 -3.96 -5.63 -11.76
CA LYS A 37 -3.43 -5.63 -13.12
C LYS A 37 -1.99 -5.14 -13.11
N ILE A 38 -1.11 -5.88 -13.77
CA ILE A 38 0.27 -5.42 -13.96
C ILE A 38 0.26 -4.21 -14.87
N THR A 39 0.83 -3.10 -14.40
CA THR A 39 0.96 -1.86 -15.16
C THR A 39 2.44 -1.52 -15.37
N VAL A 40 2.74 -0.82 -16.45
CA VAL A 40 4.10 -0.32 -16.75
C VAL A 40 4.21 1.19 -16.58
N SER A 41 3.12 1.83 -16.14
CA SER A 41 3.04 3.28 -15.91
C SER A 41 3.22 3.60 -14.43
N VAL A 42 3.54 4.85 -14.13
CA VAL A 42 3.59 5.39 -12.77
C VAL A 42 2.52 6.46 -12.64
N PRO A 43 1.25 6.07 -12.44
CA PRO A 43 0.16 7.02 -12.38
C PRO A 43 0.14 7.77 -11.04
N SER A 44 -0.47 8.96 -11.04
CA SER A 44 -0.84 9.65 -9.82
C SER A 44 -1.99 8.93 -9.10
N ALA A 45 -2.15 9.18 -7.80
CA ALA A 45 -3.27 8.62 -7.04
C ALA A 45 -4.65 8.97 -7.64
N ALA A 46 -4.79 10.15 -8.24
CA ALA A 46 -6.01 10.58 -8.90
C ALA A 46 -6.30 9.75 -10.16
N GLN A 47 -5.27 9.44 -10.95
CA GLN A 47 -5.41 8.56 -12.11
C GLN A 47 -5.78 7.13 -11.69
N VAL A 48 -5.13 6.59 -10.64
CA VAL A 48 -5.49 5.28 -10.10
C VAL A 48 -6.94 5.25 -9.62
N LEU A 49 -7.41 6.32 -8.97
CA LEU A 49 -8.80 6.44 -8.52
C LEU A 49 -9.80 6.41 -9.69
N GLU A 50 -9.44 7.00 -10.83
CA GLU A 50 -10.27 7.00 -12.05
C GLU A 50 -10.23 5.64 -12.76
N GLU A 51 -9.03 5.10 -12.98
CA GLU A 51 -8.82 3.86 -13.73
C GLU A 51 -9.24 2.61 -12.95
N LYS A 52 -9.15 2.66 -11.62
CA LYS A 52 -9.46 1.56 -10.69
C LYS A 52 -8.78 0.25 -11.05
N SER A 53 -7.54 0.33 -11.48
CA SER A 53 -6.74 -0.85 -11.79
C SER A 53 -5.26 -0.59 -11.50
N GLY A 54 -4.50 -1.62 -11.24
CA GLY A 54 -3.07 -1.54 -11.01
C GLY A 54 -2.51 -2.71 -10.21
N ASP A 55 -1.18 -2.67 -10.00
CA ASP A 55 -0.46 -3.62 -9.16
C ASP A 55 -0.29 -3.11 -7.72
N CYS A 56 0.67 -3.66 -6.98
CA CYS A 56 0.91 -3.26 -5.59
C CYS A 56 1.31 -1.78 -5.44
N ASN A 57 1.93 -1.17 -6.46
CA ASN A 57 2.31 0.23 -6.41
C ASN A 57 1.09 1.13 -6.49
N GLU A 58 0.18 0.90 -7.44
CA GLU A 58 -1.05 1.66 -7.60
C GLU A 58 -1.95 1.53 -6.37
N HIS A 59 -2.14 0.33 -5.83
CA HIS A 59 -2.89 0.11 -4.60
C HIS A 59 -2.27 0.91 -3.43
N THR A 60 -0.94 0.89 -3.31
CA THR A 60 -0.22 1.61 -2.26
C THR A 60 -0.32 3.12 -2.42
N VAL A 61 -0.10 3.65 -3.63
CA VAL A 61 -0.16 5.09 -3.91
C VAL A 61 -1.56 5.63 -3.60
N LEU A 62 -2.60 4.93 -4.03
CA LEU A 62 -3.97 5.36 -3.77
C LEU A 62 -4.29 5.32 -2.26
N TYR A 63 -3.95 4.23 -1.56
CA TYR A 63 -4.16 4.14 -0.12
C TYR A 63 -3.47 5.28 0.64
N VAL A 64 -2.19 5.52 0.36
CA VAL A 64 -1.41 6.58 1.01
C VAL A 64 -2.03 7.96 0.78
N ALA A 65 -2.51 8.22 -0.43
CA ALA A 65 -3.16 9.49 -0.75
C ALA A 65 -4.49 9.66 0.00
N LEU A 66 -5.33 8.61 0.04
CA LEU A 66 -6.61 8.61 0.76
C LEU A 66 -6.40 8.81 2.28
N ALA A 67 -5.44 8.09 2.87
CA ALA A 67 -5.12 8.21 4.30
C ALA A 67 -4.65 9.62 4.65
N ARG A 68 -3.70 10.17 3.87
CA ARG A 68 -3.19 11.54 4.08
C ARG A 68 -4.28 12.60 3.91
N ALA A 69 -5.19 12.43 2.97
CA ALA A 69 -6.32 13.34 2.77
C ALA A 69 -7.25 13.41 4.00
N LEU A 70 -7.29 12.37 4.83
CA LEU A 70 -8.02 12.35 6.10
C LEU A 70 -7.15 12.73 7.31
N GLY A 71 -5.92 13.19 7.08
CA GLY A 71 -5.00 13.57 8.16
C GLY A 71 -4.29 12.39 8.84
N LEU A 72 -4.40 11.17 8.32
CA LEU A 72 -3.64 10.03 8.81
C LEU A 72 -2.25 10.01 8.17
N PRO A 73 -1.16 10.12 8.94
CA PRO A 73 0.16 9.95 8.39
C PRO A 73 0.32 8.56 7.77
N ALA A 74 0.73 8.51 6.52
CA ALA A 74 0.94 7.27 5.80
C ALA A 74 2.17 7.38 4.89
N ARG A 75 2.82 6.25 4.63
CA ARG A 75 4.03 6.17 3.81
C ARG A 75 4.08 4.87 3.03
N THR A 76 4.88 4.87 1.97
CA THR A 76 5.14 3.67 1.18
C THR A 76 6.31 2.89 1.77
N ALA A 77 6.15 1.61 1.93
CA ALA A 77 7.19 0.65 2.23
C ALA A 77 7.38 -0.30 1.04
N ALA A 78 8.57 -0.83 0.87
CA ALA A 78 8.86 -1.86 -0.10
C ALA A 78 9.87 -2.87 0.45
N GLY A 79 9.75 -4.07 -0.06
CA GLY A 79 10.56 -5.21 0.37
C GLY A 79 10.18 -6.46 -0.41
N VAL A 80 10.08 -7.55 0.29
CA VAL A 80 9.62 -8.82 -0.28
C VAL A 80 8.47 -9.38 0.55
N VAL A 81 7.61 -10.12 -0.10
CA VAL A 81 6.56 -10.92 0.53
C VAL A 81 6.81 -12.39 0.27
N TYR A 82 6.66 -13.22 1.29
CA TYR A 82 6.75 -14.67 1.17
C TYR A 82 5.39 -15.26 0.81
N LEU A 83 5.30 -15.85 -0.37
CA LEU A 83 4.07 -16.46 -0.88
C LEU A 83 4.39 -17.82 -1.51
N ARG A 84 3.69 -18.87 -1.10
CA ARG A 84 3.76 -20.21 -1.72
C ARG A 84 5.19 -20.73 -1.90
N GLY A 85 6.04 -20.54 -0.89
CA GLY A 85 7.41 -21.03 -0.92
C GLY A 85 8.45 -20.13 -1.60
N GLN A 86 8.05 -18.94 -2.05
CA GLN A 86 8.95 -18.01 -2.74
C GLN A 86 8.81 -16.58 -2.21
N PHE A 87 9.86 -15.79 -2.39
CA PHE A 87 9.87 -14.37 -2.10
C PHE A 87 9.65 -13.56 -3.38
N TYR A 88 8.73 -12.60 -3.30
CA TYR A 88 8.42 -11.68 -4.40
C TYR A 88 8.63 -10.25 -3.95
N TYR A 89 9.17 -9.41 -4.84
CA TYR A 89 9.11 -7.97 -4.62
C TYR A 89 7.67 -7.53 -4.35
N HIS A 90 7.51 -6.65 -3.36
CA HIS A 90 6.21 -6.11 -3.01
C HIS A 90 6.32 -4.72 -2.41
N ALA A 91 5.33 -3.88 -2.66
CA ALA A 91 5.16 -2.59 -2.04
C ALA A 91 3.82 -2.56 -1.28
N TRP A 92 3.83 -1.90 -0.13
CA TRP A 92 2.65 -1.75 0.72
C TRP A 92 2.70 -0.45 1.51
N PRO A 93 1.57 0.08 1.98
CA PRO A 93 1.56 1.24 2.84
C PRO A 93 1.84 0.89 4.30
N GLU A 94 2.40 1.84 5.01
CA GLU A 94 2.36 1.91 6.48
C GLU A 94 1.58 3.14 6.90
N VAL A 95 0.74 3.02 7.92
CA VAL A 95 -0.08 4.08 8.48
C VAL A 95 0.24 4.28 9.95
N TRP A 96 0.21 5.52 10.42
CA TRP A 96 0.51 5.84 11.82
C TRP A 96 -0.75 5.74 12.69
N LEU A 97 -0.74 4.80 13.62
CA LEU A 97 -1.80 4.56 14.60
C LEU A 97 -1.27 4.56 16.04
N GLY A 98 -0.40 5.54 16.36
CA GLY A 98 0.39 5.54 17.59
C GLY A 98 1.73 4.81 17.42
N GLN A 99 1.82 3.99 16.41
CA GLN A 99 3.02 3.36 15.85
C GLN A 99 2.81 3.14 14.36
N TRP A 100 3.86 2.88 13.62
CA TRP A 100 3.73 2.51 12.21
C TRP A 100 3.19 1.09 12.07
N VAL A 101 2.05 0.97 11.42
CA VAL A 101 1.37 -0.29 11.15
C VAL A 101 1.40 -0.57 9.66
N ALA A 102 1.98 -1.69 9.26
CA ALA A 102 1.93 -2.16 7.89
C ALA A 102 0.51 -2.64 7.57
N VAL A 103 0.01 -2.27 6.42
CA VAL A 103 -1.28 -2.70 5.87
C VAL A 103 -1.10 -3.10 4.41
N ASP A 104 -1.98 -3.90 3.87
CA ASP A 104 -1.85 -4.35 2.48
C ASP A 104 -3.17 -4.29 1.73
N PRO A 105 -3.45 -3.20 1.00
CA PRO A 105 -4.65 -3.09 0.21
C PRO A 105 -4.63 -3.95 -1.07
N THR A 106 -3.48 -4.48 -1.48
CA THR A 106 -3.39 -5.42 -2.60
C THR A 106 -3.90 -6.80 -2.21
N PHE A 107 -3.61 -7.24 -0.98
CA PHE A 107 -4.05 -8.53 -0.43
C PHE A 107 -5.27 -8.41 0.50
N GLY A 108 -5.73 -7.21 0.78
CA GLY A 108 -6.86 -6.96 1.67
C GLY A 108 -6.53 -7.22 3.14
N GLN A 109 -5.28 -7.02 3.56
CA GLN A 109 -4.82 -7.31 4.92
C GLN A 109 -4.76 -6.06 5.80
N PHE A 110 -5.35 -6.14 6.98
CA PHE A 110 -5.25 -5.15 8.06
C PHE A 110 -5.16 -5.85 9.42
N PRO A 111 -4.01 -5.79 10.10
CA PRO A 111 -2.69 -5.39 9.58
C PRO A 111 -2.14 -6.38 8.55
N ALA A 112 -1.07 -5.99 7.85
CA ALA A 112 -0.32 -6.91 6.99
C ALA A 112 0.30 -8.04 7.82
N ASP A 113 0.36 -9.24 7.26
CA ASP A 113 0.88 -10.42 7.96
C ASP A 113 2.42 -10.42 8.08
N ALA A 114 2.94 -11.38 8.82
CA ALA A 114 4.38 -11.53 9.07
C ALA A 114 5.19 -11.99 7.83
N ALA A 115 4.51 -12.28 6.72
CA ALA A 115 5.19 -12.62 5.45
C ALA A 115 5.81 -11.41 4.75
N HIS A 116 5.51 -10.18 5.23
CA HIS A 116 6.04 -8.93 4.70
C HIS A 116 7.40 -8.59 5.34
N LEU A 117 8.46 -8.62 4.56
CA LEU A 117 9.81 -8.26 5.00
C LEU A 117 10.22 -6.94 4.36
N ARG A 118 10.16 -5.86 5.17
CA ARG A 118 10.47 -4.50 4.72
C ARG A 118 11.97 -4.25 4.63
N PHE A 119 12.41 -3.68 3.51
CA PHE A 119 13.79 -3.23 3.32
C PHE A 119 13.92 -1.71 3.23
N VAL A 120 12.97 -1.04 2.59
CA VAL A 120 13.04 0.41 2.38
C VAL A 120 11.71 1.11 2.70
N ILE A 121 11.83 2.40 3.06
CA ILE A 121 10.73 3.35 3.15
C ILE A 121 10.94 4.41 2.08
N GLY A 122 9.92 4.70 1.30
CA GLY A 122 9.94 5.76 0.28
C GLY A 122 9.28 5.37 -1.03
N GLY A 123 9.20 6.35 -1.92
CA GLY A 123 8.60 6.19 -3.23
C GLY A 123 9.52 5.48 -4.24
N LEU A 124 9.18 5.64 -5.53
CA LEU A 124 9.75 4.89 -6.65
C LEU A 124 11.28 4.86 -6.70
N ALA A 125 11.97 5.96 -6.39
CA ALA A 125 13.44 6.02 -6.43
C ALA A 125 14.07 4.99 -5.47
N ARG A 126 13.53 4.86 -4.25
CA ARG A 126 13.99 3.88 -3.26
C ARG A 126 13.62 2.46 -3.66
N GLN A 127 12.49 2.27 -4.31
CA GLN A 127 12.06 0.97 -4.83
C GLN A 127 12.98 0.47 -5.95
N VAL A 128 13.45 1.35 -6.84
CA VAL A 128 14.42 1.00 -7.90
C VAL A 128 15.74 0.53 -7.31
N GLU A 129 16.23 1.18 -6.24
CA GLU A 129 17.42 0.72 -5.52
C GLU A 129 17.23 -0.70 -4.97
N LEU A 130 16.08 -0.98 -4.37
CA LEU A 130 15.75 -2.30 -3.85
C LEU A 130 15.68 -3.36 -4.95
N ILE A 131 15.03 -3.08 -6.07
CA ILE A 131 14.90 -4.02 -7.20
C ILE A 131 16.27 -4.46 -7.71
N ARG A 132 17.27 -3.57 -7.73
CA ARG A 132 18.65 -3.90 -8.08
C ARG A 132 19.31 -4.88 -7.12
N LEU A 133 18.88 -4.92 -5.87
CA LEU A 133 19.41 -5.79 -4.84
C LEU A 133 18.70 -7.15 -4.79
N ILE A 134 17.43 -7.21 -5.13
CA ILE A 134 16.59 -8.42 -4.99
C ILE A 134 17.21 -9.61 -5.74
N GLY A 135 17.76 -9.44 -6.93
CA GLY A 135 18.43 -10.49 -7.67
C GLY A 135 19.73 -11.02 -7.02
N ARG A 136 20.22 -10.38 -5.96
CA ARG A 136 21.43 -10.75 -5.21
C ARG A 136 21.13 -11.20 -3.77
N LEU A 137 19.88 -11.08 -3.32
CA LEU A 137 19.47 -11.48 -1.98
C LEU A 137 19.27 -12.99 -1.92
N GLN A 138 19.80 -13.60 -0.87
CA GLN A 138 19.49 -14.97 -0.49
C GLN A 138 18.69 -14.93 0.80
N LEU A 139 17.46 -15.40 0.75
CA LEU A 139 16.55 -15.45 1.88
C LEU A 139 16.17 -16.90 2.14
N THR A 140 16.32 -17.32 3.38
CA THR A 140 15.97 -18.68 3.82
C THR A 140 14.99 -18.58 4.98
N VAL A 141 13.88 -19.29 4.87
CA VAL A 141 12.96 -19.47 5.98
C VAL A 141 13.52 -20.53 6.91
N VAL A 142 13.75 -20.15 8.15
CA VAL A 142 14.22 -21.06 9.19
C VAL A 142 12.99 -21.57 9.95
N PRO A 143 12.83 -22.89 10.13
CA PRO A 143 11.71 -23.46 10.87
C PRO A 143 11.73 -23.11 12.37
#